data_cc5fa446ea6914524105de4e5ae75901
#
_entry.id   cc5fa446ea6914524105de4e5ae75901
#
_cell.length_a   1.000
_cell.length_b   1.000
_cell.length_c   1.000
_cell.angle_alpha   90.00
_cell.angle_beta   90.00
_cell.angle_gamma   90.00
#
_symmetry.space_group_name_H-M   'P 1'
#
loop_
_entity.id
_entity.type
_entity.pdbx_description
1 polymer ?
#
loop_
_entity_poly.entity_id
_entity_poly.type
_entity_poly.pdbx_seq_one_letter_code
_entity_poly.pdbx_strand_id
1 'polypeptide(L)'
;MGHTGSKEVHHQWQKPKIGIAKHLPYKFLLSLEGNDVASNLKWVMSSNSLCIMPNPKFETWFMEGTLIPNVHYAQINDDYNDVEERLEFFIKHPQDAKEIIHNTHNYIKQFFDSKREAIISLLVLEKYFYYTGQIDKLRI
;
A
#
# COMPACT_ATOMS: atom_id res chain seq x y z
N MET A 1 3.75 -12.60 9.71
CA MET A 1 5.00 -11.83 9.76
C MET A 1 5.44 -11.78 11.20
N GLY A 2 6.65 -12.24 11.48
CA GLY A 2 7.18 -12.28 12.83
C GLY A 2 7.54 -10.88 13.30
N HIS A 3 7.09 -10.51 14.49
CA HIS A 3 7.63 -9.37 15.20
C HIS A 3 9.08 -9.67 15.59
N THR A 4 10.00 -9.13 14.83
CA THR A 4 11.40 -9.11 15.24
C THR A 4 11.66 -7.76 15.89
N GLY A 5 11.63 -7.70 17.22
CA GLY A 5 12.35 -6.62 17.86
C GLY A 5 11.74 -5.84 19.02
N SER A 6 10.55 -6.05 19.50
CA SER A 6 10.14 -5.44 20.77
C SER A 6 9.83 -6.49 21.83
N LYS A 7 10.53 -6.41 22.97
CA LYS A 7 10.34 -7.29 24.12
C LYS A 7 9.04 -7.03 24.90
N GLU A 8 8.24 -6.06 24.52
CA GLU A 8 6.97 -5.74 25.16
C GLU A 8 5.82 -5.90 24.17
N VAL A 9 5.43 -7.14 23.92
CA VAL A 9 4.19 -7.44 23.23
C VAL A 9 3.08 -7.46 24.26
N HIS A 10 2.14 -6.53 24.20
CA HIS A 10 0.94 -6.56 25.06
C HIS A 10 0.07 -7.75 24.64
N HIS A 11 0.25 -8.89 25.30
CA HIS A 11 -0.43 -10.16 24.99
C HIS A 11 -1.97 -10.03 24.92
N GLN A 12 -2.55 -9.09 25.66
CA GLN A 12 -3.99 -8.82 25.63
C GLN A 12 -4.52 -8.31 24.27
N TRP A 13 -3.64 -7.74 23.42
CA TRP A 13 -4.02 -7.23 22.08
C TRP A 13 -3.67 -8.20 20.96
N GLN A 14 -2.97 -9.27 21.29
CA GLN A 14 -2.67 -10.29 20.28
C GLN A 14 -3.95 -11.04 19.91
N LYS A 15 -4.22 -11.09 18.61
CA LYS A 15 -5.34 -11.84 18.05
C LYS A 15 -4.83 -12.83 17.02
N PRO A 16 -5.51 -13.94 16.79
CA PRO A 16 -5.17 -14.85 15.71
C PRO A 16 -5.14 -14.13 14.36
N LYS A 17 -4.22 -14.54 13.48
CA LYS A 17 -4.17 -14.04 12.11
C LYS A 17 -5.48 -14.37 11.40
N ILE A 18 -6.07 -13.38 10.75
CA ILE A 18 -7.28 -13.53 9.95
C ILE A 18 -6.97 -13.32 8.47
N GLY A 19 -7.69 -14.01 7.58
CA GLY A 19 -7.54 -13.86 6.14
C GLY A 19 -8.14 -12.58 5.59
N ILE A 20 -7.81 -12.22 4.35
CA ILE A 20 -8.25 -10.99 3.69
C ILE A 20 -9.78 -10.84 3.73
N ALA A 21 -10.53 -11.89 3.42
CA ALA A 21 -11.99 -11.86 3.41
C ALA A 21 -12.62 -11.38 4.73
N LYS A 22 -11.96 -11.64 5.86
CA LYS A 22 -12.43 -11.18 7.17
C LYS A 22 -12.12 -9.71 7.45
N HIS A 23 -11.26 -9.06 6.66
CA HIS A 23 -10.99 -7.63 6.73
C HIS A 23 -11.97 -6.80 5.90
N LEU A 24 -12.50 -7.35 4.80
CA LEU A 24 -13.33 -6.62 3.85
C LEU A 24 -14.63 -5.98 4.43
N PRO A 25 -15.24 -6.48 5.51
CA PRO A 25 -16.37 -5.80 6.14
C PRO A 25 -16.03 -4.49 6.86
N TYR A 26 -14.75 -4.22 7.12
CA TYR A 26 -14.32 -2.98 7.80
C TYR A 26 -14.22 -1.83 6.82
N LYS A 27 -14.76 -0.66 7.21
CA LYS A 27 -14.73 0.55 6.38
C LYS A 27 -13.32 1.14 6.22
N PHE A 28 -12.48 0.96 7.25
CA PHE A 28 -11.15 1.52 7.35
C PHE A 28 -10.15 0.41 7.57
N LEU A 29 -9.05 0.44 6.85
CA LEU A 29 -7.97 -0.53 7.00
C LEU A 29 -6.62 0.19 7.09
N LEU A 30 -5.88 -0.09 8.16
CA LEU A 30 -4.53 0.41 8.33
C LEU A 30 -3.55 -0.38 7.46
N SER A 31 -2.68 0.35 6.78
CA SER A 31 -1.58 -0.20 6.01
C SER A 31 -0.28 0.43 6.53
N LEU A 32 0.43 -0.31 7.36
CA LEU A 32 1.62 0.19 8.05
C LEU A 32 2.86 -0.56 7.56
N GLU A 33 3.90 0.21 7.26
CA GLU A 33 5.21 -0.33 6.93
C GLU A 33 5.88 -0.90 8.20
N GLY A 34 6.71 -1.90 8.00
CA GLY A 34 7.55 -2.46 9.03
C GLY A 34 9.02 -2.24 8.68
N ASN A 35 9.78 -3.34 8.49
CA ASN A 35 11.15 -3.27 7.99
C ASN A 35 11.21 -2.99 6.48
N ASP A 36 10.08 -3.02 5.80
CA ASP A 36 9.89 -2.86 4.37
C ASP A 36 8.45 -2.40 4.10
N VAL A 37 8.05 -2.32 2.84
CA VAL A 37 6.69 -1.93 2.42
C VAL A 37 5.60 -2.70 3.16
N ALA A 38 4.46 -2.06 3.34
CA ALA A 38 3.29 -2.69 3.93
C ALA A 38 2.76 -3.80 3.01
N SER A 39 2.89 -5.05 3.42
CA SER A 39 2.49 -6.22 2.61
C SER A 39 0.99 -6.28 2.31
N ASN A 40 0.17 -5.57 3.07
CA ASN A 40 -1.27 -5.51 2.87
C ASN A 40 -1.72 -4.37 1.93
N LEU A 41 -0.86 -3.40 1.61
CA LEU A 41 -1.22 -2.20 0.87
C LEU A 41 -1.98 -2.51 -0.43
N LYS A 42 -1.43 -3.40 -1.26
CA LYS A 42 -1.96 -3.69 -2.59
C LYS A 42 -3.41 -4.20 -2.54
N TRP A 43 -3.71 -5.15 -1.66
CA TRP A 43 -5.07 -5.67 -1.55
C TRP A 43 -6.01 -4.72 -0.79
N VAL A 44 -5.51 -3.93 0.18
CA VAL A 44 -6.30 -2.90 0.86
C VAL A 44 -6.78 -1.87 -0.16
N MET A 45 -5.87 -1.34 -0.98
CA MET A 45 -6.20 -0.38 -2.04
C MET A 45 -7.08 -0.96 -3.15
N SER A 46 -7.11 -2.29 -3.31
CA SER A 46 -8.00 -2.99 -4.24
C SER A 46 -9.38 -3.29 -3.66
N SER A 47 -9.59 -2.97 -2.38
CA SER A 47 -10.86 -3.19 -1.66
C SER A 47 -11.75 -1.95 -1.69
N ASN A 48 -12.98 -2.09 -1.17
CA ASN A 48 -13.88 -0.96 -0.93
C ASN A 48 -13.69 -0.31 0.45
N SER A 49 -12.58 -0.62 1.13
CA SER A 49 -12.21 0.00 2.40
C SER A 49 -11.28 1.18 2.17
N LEU A 50 -11.42 2.23 2.97
CA LEU A 50 -10.47 3.34 2.93
C LEU A 50 -9.15 2.90 3.53
N CYS A 51 -8.08 2.99 2.74
CA CYS A 51 -6.72 2.78 3.19
C CYS A 51 -6.28 3.96 4.05
N ILE A 52 -5.79 3.68 5.26
CA ILE A 52 -5.23 4.70 6.17
C ILE A 52 -3.77 4.33 6.41
N MET A 53 -2.86 5.27 6.15
CA MET A 53 -1.43 5.03 6.31
C MET A 53 -0.64 6.35 6.41
N PRO A 54 0.55 6.34 6.99
CA PRO A 54 1.53 7.41 6.84
C PRO A 54 2.03 7.51 5.39
N ASN A 55 2.84 8.51 5.10
CA ASN A 55 3.56 8.55 3.83
C ASN A 55 4.42 7.29 3.67
N PRO A 56 4.36 6.60 2.51
CA PRO A 56 5.23 5.47 2.25
C PRO A 56 6.69 5.93 2.21
N LYS A 57 7.58 5.11 2.82
CA LYS A 57 9.04 5.34 2.88
C LYS A 57 9.80 4.36 1.97
N PHE A 58 9.17 3.25 1.64
CA PHE A 58 9.72 2.23 0.76
C PHE A 58 8.92 2.16 -0.53
N GLU A 59 9.57 1.71 -1.59
CA GLU A 59 8.97 1.62 -2.91
C GLU A 59 9.19 0.24 -3.54
N THR A 60 8.15 -0.25 -4.22
CA THR A 60 8.18 -1.49 -5.00
C THR A 60 7.67 -1.26 -6.42
N TRP A 61 7.43 -2.33 -7.16
CA TRP A 61 6.77 -2.29 -8.46
C TRP A 61 5.41 -1.57 -8.45
N PHE A 62 4.81 -1.40 -7.28
CA PHE A 62 3.54 -0.69 -7.10
C PHE A 62 3.71 0.84 -7.11
N MET A 63 4.96 1.33 -7.13
CA MET A 63 5.30 2.75 -7.22
C MET A 63 4.66 3.57 -6.08
N GLU A 64 4.84 3.14 -4.83
CA GLU A 64 4.25 3.74 -3.65
C GLU A 64 4.56 5.24 -3.53
N GLY A 65 5.74 5.68 -4.01
CA GLY A 65 6.13 7.09 -4.04
C GLY A 65 5.29 7.98 -4.96
N THR A 66 4.46 7.40 -5.84
CA THR A 66 3.54 8.15 -6.71
C THR A 66 2.14 8.29 -6.11
N LEU A 67 1.87 7.66 -4.96
CA LEU A 67 0.61 7.80 -4.26
C LEU A 67 0.50 9.19 -3.64
N ILE A 68 -0.62 9.85 -3.90
CA ILE A 68 -0.87 11.22 -3.42
C ILE A 68 -1.70 11.16 -2.14
N PRO A 69 -1.20 11.74 -1.03
CA PRO A 69 -1.93 11.81 0.23
C PRO A 69 -3.31 12.46 0.08
N ASN A 70 -4.30 11.91 0.75
CA ASN A 70 -5.70 12.34 0.74
C ASN A 70 -6.38 12.35 -0.65
N VAL A 71 -5.70 11.77 -1.68
CA VAL A 71 -6.24 11.51 -3.00
C VAL A 71 -6.33 10.00 -3.23
N HIS A 72 -5.28 9.24 -2.87
CA HIS A 72 -5.22 7.79 -3.04
C HIS A 72 -5.32 7.01 -1.72
N TYR A 73 -5.12 7.67 -0.60
CA TYR A 73 -5.25 7.10 0.74
C TYR A 73 -5.47 8.20 1.77
N ALA A 74 -6.04 7.88 2.90
CA ALA A 74 -6.15 8.80 4.03
C ALA A 74 -4.82 8.87 4.77
N GLN A 75 -4.17 10.02 4.71
CA GLN A 75 -2.89 10.22 5.37
C GLN A 75 -3.06 10.39 6.88
N ILE A 76 -2.17 9.78 7.64
CA ILE A 76 -1.94 9.99 9.06
C ILE A 76 -0.48 10.34 9.32
N ASN A 77 -0.19 10.84 10.50
CA ASN A 77 1.16 11.14 10.95
C ASN A 77 1.99 9.87 11.19
N ASP A 78 3.32 10.01 11.08
CA ASP A 78 4.26 8.89 11.31
C ASP A 78 4.22 8.35 12.75
N ASP A 79 3.84 9.18 13.72
CA ASP A 79 3.70 8.82 15.12
C ASP A 79 2.28 8.32 15.48
N TYR A 80 1.39 8.25 14.48
CA TYR A 80 0.00 7.77 14.59
C TYR A 80 -0.90 8.54 15.56
N ASN A 81 -0.51 9.72 16.02
CA ASN A 81 -1.24 10.47 17.03
C ASN A 81 -2.56 11.07 16.55
N ASP A 82 -2.76 11.18 15.24
CA ASP A 82 -3.95 11.72 14.58
C ASP A 82 -4.92 10.65 14.03
N VAL A 83 -4.66 9.36 14.27
CA VAL A 83 -5.49 8.27 13.73
C VAL A 83 -6.96 8.40 14.13
N GLU A 84 -7.24 8.68 15.40
CA GLU A 84 -8.62 8.80 15.90
C GLU A 84 -9.33 9.99 15.25
N GLU A 85 -8.67 11.15 15.16
CA GLU A 85 -9.21 12.35 14.52
C GLU A 85 -9.52 12.08 13.03
N ARG A 86 -8.59 11.43 12.32
CA ARG A 86 -8.79 11.08 10.90
C ARG A 86 -9.94 10.09 10.70
N LEU A 87 -10.06 9.10 11.57
CA LEU A 87 -11.20 8.16 11.53
C LEU A 87 -12.53 8.89 11.76
N GLU A 88 -12.60 9.76 12.79
CA GLU A 88 -13.80 10.55 13.06
C GLU A 88 -14.17 11.45 11.88
N PHE A 89 -13.17 12.07 11.25
CA PHE A 89 -13.39 12.89 10.05
C PHE A 89 -14.09 12.09 8.96
N PHE A 90 -13.57 10.94 8.56
CA PHE A 90 -14.15 10.13 7.49
C PHE A 90 -15.46 9.43 7.88
N ILE A 91 -15.72 9.21 9.16
CA ILE A 91 -17.05 8.77 9.64
C ILE A 91 -18.09 9.87 9.39
N LYS A 92 -17.73 11.14 9.65
CA LYS A 92 -18.60 12.31 9.45
C LYS A 92 -18.70 12.71 7.97
N HIS A 93 -17.67 12.41 7.16
CA HIS A 93 -17.56 12.78 5.73
C HIS A 93 -17.41 11.54 4.85
N PRO A 94 -18.44 10.68 4.76
CA PRO A 94 -18.34 9.40 4.02
C PRO A 94 -18.19 9.58 2.50
N GLN A 95 -18.51 10.74 1.96
CA GLN A 95 -18.33 11.00 0.51
C GLN A 95 -16.85 11.22 0.19
N ASP A 96 -16.11 11.92 1.04
CA ASP A 96 -14.66 12.12 0.88
C ASP A 96 -13.93 10.76 0.92
N ALA A 97 -14.33 9.87 1.85
CA ALA A 97 -13.80 8.51 1.88
C ALA A 97 -14.04 7.73 0.58
N LYS A 98 -15.26 7.85 0.00
CA LYS A 98 -15.61 7.20 -1.27
C LYS A 98 -14.84 7.79 -2.45
N GLU A 99 -14.60 9.09 -2.45
CA GLU A 99 -13.80 9.76 -3.48
C GLU A 99 -12.37 9.24 -3.47
N ILE A 100 -11.74 9.16 -2.30
CA ILE A 100 -10.40 8.59 -2.16
C ILE A 100 -10.37 7.14 -2.66
N ILE A 101 -11.34 6.30 -2.26
CA ILE A 101 -11.45 4.91 -2.73
C ILE A 101 -11.58 4.86 -4.25
N HIS A 102 -12.40 5.73 -4.84
CA HIS A 102 -12.56 5.81 -6.29
C HIS A 102 -11.25 6.17 -6.99
N ASN A 103 -10.54 7.19 -6.50
CA ASN A 103 -9.24 7.60 -7.03
C ASN A 103 -8.20 6.48 -6.91
N THR A 104 -8.20 5.79 -5.77
CA THR A 104 -7.35 4.61 -5.54
C THR A 104 -7.64 3.52 -6.56
N HIS A 105 -8.90 3.21 -6.82
CA HIS A 105 -9.28 2.23 -7.84
C HIS A 105 -8.83 2.64 -9.24
N ASN A 106 -8.87 3.93 -9.57
CA ASN A 106 -8.34 4.42 -10.85
C ASN A 106 -6.82 4.28 -10.94
N TYR A 107 -6.10 4.55 -9.84
CA TYR A 107 -4.65 4.35 -9.77
C TYR A 107 -4.26 2.88 -10.00
N ILE A 108 -4.92 1.95 -9.33
CA ILE A 108 -4.55 0.53 -9.40
C ILE A 108 -4.90 -0.14 -10.72
N LYS A 109 -5.82 0.41 -11.53
CA LYS A 109 -6.21 -0.15 -12.84
C LYS A 109 -5.02 -0.42 -13.75
N GLN A 110 -3.99 0.43 -13.70
CA GLN A 110 -2.80 0.28 -14.53
C GLN A 110 -2.07 -1.05 -14.31
N PHE A 111 -2.13 -1.62 -13.10
CA PHE A 111 -1.45 -2.87 -12.74
C PHE A 111 -2.23 -4.13 -13.15
N PHE A 112 -3.45 -3.98 -13.65
CA PHE A 112 -4.22 -5.09 -14.21
C PHE A 112 -3.98 -5.31 -15.71
N ASP A 113 -3.25 -4.44 -16.37
CA ASP A 113 -2.82 -4.63 -17.75
C ASP A 113 -1.59 -5.58 -17.76
N SER A 114 -1.85 -6.86 -17.90
CA SER A 114 -0.81 -7.89 -17.88
C SER A 114 0.21 -7.75 -19.02
N LYS A 115 -0.18 -7.18 -20.17
CA LYS A 115 0.76 -6.94 -21.29
C LYS A 115 1.70 -5.81 -20.95
N ARG A 116 1.18 -4.70 -20.43
CA ARG A 116 1.97 -3.56 -19.95
C ARG A 116 2.96 -4.02 -18.86
N GLU A 117 2.49 -4.74 -17.86
CA GLU A 117 3.33 -5.24 -16.76
C GLU A 117 4.41 -6.22 -17.24
N ALA A 118 4.11 -7.07 -18.21
CA ALA A 118 5.11 -7.94 -18.81
C ALA A 118 6.18 -7.14 -19.56
N ILE A 119 5.80 -6.12 -20.32
CA ILE A 119 6.74 -5.23 -21.02
C ILE A 119 7.63 -4.51 -20.01
N ILE A 120 7.07 -3.90 -18.98
CA ILE A 120 7.83 -3.21 -17.93
C ILE A 120 8.83 -4.18 -17.29
N SER A 121 8.41 -5.39 -16.94
CA SER A 121 9.27 -6.41 -16.34
C SER A 121 10.45 -6.78 -17.25
N LEU A 122 10.21 -6.93 -18.57
CA LEU A 122 11.27 -7.20 -19.55
C LEU A 122 12.24 -6.03 -19.67
N LEU A 123 11.75 -4.80 -19.70
CA LEU A 123 12.58 -3.60 -19.78
C LEU A 123 13.47 -3.44 -18.53
N VAL A 124 12.92 -3.71 -17.35
CA VAL A 124 13.68 -3.71 -16.10
C VAL A 124 14.76 -4.78 -16.11
N LEU A 125 14.43 -5.98 -16.58
CA LEU A 125 15.38 -7.09 -16.68
C LEU A 125 16.49 -6.80 -17.69
N GLU A 126 16.16 -6.24 -18.85
CA GLU A 126 17.15 -5.81 -19.83
C GLU A 126 18.11 -4.76 -19.26
N LYS A 127 17.57 -3.76 -18.57
CA LYS A 127 18.35 -2.73 -17.90
C LYS A 127 19.26 -3.32 -16.82
N TYR A 128 18.77 -4.28 -16.05
CA TYR A 128 19.56 -5.01 -15.05
C TYR A 128 20.75 -5.74 -15.73
N PHE A 129 20.51 -6.49 -16.80
CA PHE A 129 21.56 -7.21 -17.51
C PHE A 129 22.60 -6.28 -18.12
N TYR A 130 22.18 -5.12 -18.60
CA TYR A 130 23.11 -4.12 -19.12
C TYR A 130 24.03 -3.60 -18.00
N TYR A 131 23.48 -3.16 -16.86
CA TYR A 131 24.29 -2.62 -15.76
C TYR A 131 25.14 -3.66 -15.04
N THR A 132 24.78 -4.93 -15.14
CA THR A 132 25.59 -6.05 -14.59
C THR A 132 26.57 -6.64 -15.61
N GLY A 133 26.71 -6.05 -16.78
CA GLY A 133 27.65 -6.48 -17.81
C GLY A 133 27.30 -7.81 -18.50
N GLN A 134 26.05 -8.24 -18.44
CA GLN A 134 25.58 -9.47 -19.07
C GLN A 134 25.14 -9.25 -20.53
N ILE A 135 24.89 -8.03 -20.91
CA ILE A 135 24.67 -7.59 -22.32
C ILE A 135 25.41 -6.27 -22.57
N ASP A 136 25.93 -6.11 -23.80
CA ASP A 136 26.77 -4.95 -24.16
C ASP A 136 25.95 -3.71 -24.53
N LYS A 137 24.68 -3.85 -24.86
CA LYS A 137 23.84 -2.77 -25.39
C LYS A 137 22.38 -2.95 -24.99
N LEU A 138 21.74 -1.84 -24.56
CA LEU A 138 20.28 -1.76 -24.43
C LEU A 138 19.63 -1.82 -25.82
N ARG A 139 18.52 -2.53 -25.96
CA ARG A 139 17.76 -2.66 -27.22
C ARG A 139 16.57 -1.68 -27.28
N ILE A 140 16.42 -0.88 -26.20
CA ILE A 140 15.40 0.14 -26.06
C ILE A 140 15.93 1.47 -26.60
#